data_11c95873daabb59e442262a34eece3eb
#
_entry.id   11c95873daabb59e442262a34eece3eb
#
_cell.length_a   1.000
_cell.length_b   1.000
_cell.length_c   1.000
_cell.angle_alpha   90.00
_cell.angle_beta   90.00
_cell.angle_gamma   90.00
#
_symmetry.space_group_name_H-M   'P 1'
#
loop_
_entity.id
_entity.type
_entity.pdbx_description
1 polymer ?
#
loop_
_entity_poly.entity_id
_entity_poly.type
_entity_poly.pdbx_seq_one_letter_code
_entity_poly.pdbx_strand_id
1 'polypeptide(L)'
;MTTVVNPVLRGFHPDPCFCQAHGKYYLATSTFQWVPAVSLFESEDLITWTPLGGALPNLDLRGIPDSAGIWAPDLSYDEASDCFWLTYTIARQISGAFKDVSNYVVTARDPRGPWSEPVFVNASGFDPGFFHENGHHYVINPQWDPRPVEGHHKFNGLVMQEFSLEDGLIGEARVVLGNSDAVKWLREGPHVLKHDDWYYIACAEGGTGKQHRIRMARSHELWGPYETCPEPLVCAWMSDSPLRKSGHGNFAQAPDGTWYVSFLCSRYLPERDGSEHVFDENEFGCTTLGRETGMAPIVWRDGWPRLATGGVAAPATFEVAGDAPAPQTSFAYQTDFASGEDLWSSGWLCPRRVAGGWWNVGAEGLTLKGGDSPSSMFERSELVQRACSHAWHAECSVAFEPRHYNQTAGLICEYDSRAFHYLHVGWDENQGCRVVQVLSSGKGVFTMPLGDAGIEIPASVATVRLGVTVDHYDLTFSYAFDDGEWQTVADADGNPLVLDASIMCDELAGFSAYTGTVVGLICVDMWDKSATATFGSFAYRDL
;
A
#
# COMPACT_ATOMS: atom_id res chain seq x y z
N MET A 1 9.18 -2.05 -29.59
CA MET A 1 9.25 -1.14 -28.42
C MET A 1 7.82 -0.87 -27.98
N THR A 2 7.54 -1.03 -26.72
CA THR A 2 6.21 -0.79 -26.12
C THR A 2 6.36 0.23 -25.01
N THR A 3 5.46 1.22 -25.00
CA THR A 3 5.45 2.28 -24.00
C THR A 3 4.85 1.73 -22.68
N VAL A 4 5.56 1.88 -21.58
CA VAL A 4 5.08 1.64 -20.22
C VAL A 4 4.59 2.97 -19.64
N VAL A 5 3.45 2.95 -18.98
CA VAL A 5 2.87 4.12 -18.29
C VAL A 5 3.04 3.94 -16.78
N ASN A 6 3.65 4.93 -16.14
CA ASN A 6 3.75 4.98 -14.67
C ASN A 6 2.52 5.64 -14.03
N PRO A 7 2.10 5.19 -12.81
CA PRO A 7 2.65 4.08 -12.03
C PRO A 7 2.37 2.72 -12.67
N VAL A 8 3.31 1.77 -12.58
CA VAL A 8 3.12 0.39 -13.05
C VAL A 8 2.20 -0.43 -12.13
N LEU A 9 2.19 -0.11 -10.82
CA LEU A 9 1.17 -0.57 -9.88
C LEU A 9 0.43 0.66 -9.37
N ARG A 10 -0.83 0.77 -9.73
CA ARG A 10 -1.71 1.90 -9.40
C ARG A 10 -2.44 1.65 -8.07
N GLY A 11 -2.70 2.74 -7.35
CA GLY A 11 -3.24 2.68 -6.00
C GLY A 11 -2.16 2.34 -4.97
N PHE A 12 -2.55 2.10 -3.75
CA PHE A 12 -1.67 1.88 -2.60
C PHE A 12 -0.73 0.68 -2.77
N HIS A 13 0.47 0.92 -3.32
CA HIS A 13 1.56 -0.02 -3.52
C HIS A 13 2.91 0.65 -3.24
N PRO A 14 3.22 1.03 -1.97
CA PRO A 14 4.42 1.77 -1.63
C PRO A 14 5.64 0.88 -1.42
N ASP A 15 6.80 1.53 -1.33
CA ASP A 15 8.08 0.93 -0.95
C ASP A 15 8.44 -0.31 -1.81
N PRO A 16 8.45 -0.17 -3.16
CA PRO A 16 8.62 -1.32 -4.04
C PRO A 16 10.04 -1.88 -3.97
N CYS A 17 10.15 -3.17 -3.69
CA CYS A 17 11.37 -3.93 -3.93
C CYS A 17 11.24 -4.71 -5.24
N PHE A 18 12.24 -4.60 -6.09
CA PHE A 18 12.27 -5.16 -7.43
C PHE A 18 13.33 -6.27 -7.53
N CYS A 19 12.91 -7.46 -7.90
CA CYS A 19 13.76 -8.64 -8.05
C CYS A 19 13.58 -9.28 -9.43
N GLN A 20 14.65 -9.84 -9.98
CA GLN A 20 14.62 -10.64 -11.21
C GLN A 20 15.18 -12.03 -10.90
N ALA A 21 14.43 -13.07 -11.25
CA ALA A 21 14.84 -14.45 -11.13
C ALA A 21 14.09 -15.33 -12.15
N HIS A 22 14.67 -16.46 -12.55
CA HIS A 22 14.04 -17.44 -13.45
C HIS A 22 13.46 -16.86 -14.75
N GLY A 23 14.03 -15.76 -15.25
CA GLY A 23 13.55 -15.07 -16.45
C GLY A 23 12.30 -14.22 -16.28
N LYS A 24 11.85 -14.02 -15.03
CA LYS A 24 10.69 -13.18 -14.67
C LYS A 24 11.13 -12.05 -13.74
N TYR A 25 10.22 -11.08 -13.60
CA TYR A 25 10.36 -9.95 -12.69
C TYR A 25 9.34 -10.06 -11.56
N TYR A 26 9.75 -9.63 -10.37
CA TYR A 26 8.91 -9.64 -9.18
C TYR A 26 8.96 -8.30 -8.49
N LEU A 27 7.81 -7.86 -7.99
CA LEU A 27 7.69 -6.69 -7.11
C LEU A 27 7.08 -7.12 -5.78
N ALA A 28 7.65 -6.63 -4.68
CA ALA A 28 7.09 -6.73 -3.34
C ALA A 28 6.79 -5.32 -2.83
N THR A 29 5.64 -5.12 -2.17
CA THR A 29 5.24 -3.80 -1.65
C THR A 29 4.73 -3.88 -0.22
N SER A 30 4.89 -2.79 0.54
CA SER A 30 4.36 -2.66 1.91
C SER A 30 2.85 -2.75 1.95
N THR A 31 2.33 -3.33 3.02
CA THR A 31 0.88 -3.44 3.23
C THR A 31 0.40 -2.84 4.55
N PHE A 32 1.30 -2.42 5.43
CA PHE A 32 1.01 -1.84 6.74
C PHE A 32 0.07 -2.72 7.57
N GLN A 33 -1.10 -2.22 7.97
CA GLN A 33 -2.11 -2.96 8.72
C GLN A 33 -2.91 -3.95 7.86
N TRP A 34 -2.74 -3.95 6.54
CA TRP A 34 -3.51 -4.78 5.61
C TRP A 34 -2.88 -6.16 5.42
N VAL A 35 -3.71 -7.19 5.38
CA VAL A 35 -3.32 -8.58 5.16
C VAL A 35 -4.20 -9.21 4.06
N PRO A 36 -3.70 -10.23 3.31
CA PRO A 36 -2.41 -10.91 3.43
C PRO A 36 -1.25 -9.94 3.26
N ALA A 37 -0.24 -10.07 4.12
CA ALA A 37 0.83 -9.09 4.20
C ALA A 37 1.93 -9.35 3.17
N VAL A 38 2.57 -8.25 2.74
CA VAL A 38 3.50 -8.13 1.62
C VAL A 38 2.84 -8.54 0.31
N SER A 39 2.28 -7.56 -0.39
CA SER A 39 1.73 -7.83 -1.73
C SER A 39 2.84 -8.17 -2.71
N LEU A 40 2.68 -9.28 -3.43
CA LEU A 40 3.62 -9.78 -4.42
C LEU A 40 3.00 -9.75 -5.81
N PHE A 41 3.84 -9.39 -6.80
CA PHE A 41 3.47 -9.35 -8.21
C PHE A 41 4.55 -10.00 -9.06
N GLU A 42 4.15 -10.62 -10.19
CA GLU A 42 5.09 -11.07 -11.21
C GLU A 42 4.80 -10.43 -12.57
N SER A 43 5.83 -10.30 -13.37
CA SER A 43 5.76 -9.86 -14.78
C SER A 43 6.78 -10.58 -15.63
N GLU A 44 6.44 -10.81 -16.90
CA GLU A 44 7.38 -11.30 -17.93
C GLU A 44 7.85 -10.17 -18.86
N ASP A 45 7.17 -9.02 -18.84
CA ASP A 45 7.33 -7.95 -19.83
C ASP A 45 7.54 -6.54 -19.24
N LEU A 46 7.51 -6.38 -17.90
CA LEU A 46 7.54 -5.11 -17.17
C LEU A 46 6.31 -4.21 -17.37
N ILE A 47 5.32 -4.66 -18.13
CA ILE A 47 4.10 -3.92 -18.48
C ILE A 47 2.91 -4.48 -17.73
N THR A 48 2.75 -5.80 -17.82
CA THR A 48 1.66 -6.54 -17.18
C THR A 48 2.14 -7.13 -15.87
N TRP A 49 1.56 -6.68 -14.77
CA TRP A 49 1.88 -7.16 -13.43
C TRP A 49 0.73 -7.99 -12.88
N THR A 50 0.96 -9.28 -12.70
CA THR A 50 -0.03 -10.21 -12.17
C THR A 50 0.14 -10.34 -10.67
N PRO A 51 -0.89 -10.08 -9.85
CA PRO A 51 -0.81 -10.28 -8.41
C PRO A 51 -0.64 -11.76 -8.07
N LEU A 52 0.22 -12.06 -7.11
CA LEU A 52 0.44 -13.39 -6.54
C LEU A 52 -0.24 -13.56 -5.18
N GLY A 53 -0.94 -12.54 -4.71
CA GLY A 53 -1.48 -12.44 -3.36
C GLY A 53 -0.44 -11.87 -2.38
N GLY A 54 -0.58 -12.19 -1.10
CA GLY A 54 0.36 -11.78 -0.06
C GLY A 54 1.20 -12.94 0.45
N ALA A 55 2.47 -12.67 0.71
CA ALA A 55 3.43 -13.68 1.16
C ALA A 55 3.12 -14.24 2.56
N LEU A 56 2.46 -13.46 3.42
CA LEU A 56 2.27 -13.76 4.85
C LEU A 56 0.77 -13.81 5.23
N PRO A 57 0.02 -14.84 4.77
CA PRO A 57 -1.43 -14.89 4.96
C PRO A 57 -1.86 -15.15 6.40
N ASN A 58 -0.99 -15.72 7.22
CA ASN A 58 -1.30 -16.12 8.60
C ASN A 58 -0.88 -15.08 9.65
N LEU A 59 -0.43 -13.91 9.21
CA LEU A 59 0.04 -12.87 10.12
C LEU A 59 -1.14 -12.28 10.93
N ASP A 60 -0.91 -12.08 12.23
CA ASP A 60 -1.85 -11.45 13.15
C ASP A 60 -1.31 -10.09 13.61
N LEU A 61 -1.94 -9.03 13.12
CA LEU A 61 -1.58 -7.63 13.39
C LEU A 61 -2.62 -6.92 14.29
N ARG A 62 -3.50 -7.68 14.98
CA ARG A 62 -4.51 -7.09 15.86
C ARG A 62 -3.88 -6.23 16.95
N GLY A 63 -4.48 -5.06 17.19
CA GLY A 63 -3.98 -4.06 18.14
C GLY A 63 -2.85 -3.18 17.59
N ILE A 64 -2.34 -3.44 16.39
CA ILE A 64 -1.34 -2.58 15.75
C ILE A 64 -2.03 -1.33 15.19
N PRO A 65 -1.48 -0.13 15.45
CA PRO A 65 -2.04 1.13 14.93
C PRO A 65 -2.10 1.18 13.40
N ASP A 66 -2.97 2.05 12.88
CA ASP A 66 -2.99 2.36 11.46
C ASP A 66 -1.63 2.90 10.99
N SER A 67 -1.26 2.59 9.76
CA SER A 67 0.05 2.91 9.16
C SER A 67 1.27 2.31 9.88
N ALA A 68 1.06 1.49 10.91
CA ALA A 68 2.04 0.55 11.46
C ALA A 68 1.85 -0.83 10.77
N GLY A 69 2.39 -1.91 11.34
CA GLY A 69 2.32 -3.24 10.71
C GLY A 69 3.49 -3.50 9.76
N ILE A 70 3.23 -3.87 8.53
CA ILE A 70 4.28 -4.33 7.60
C ILE A 70 4.84 -3.19 6.78
N TRP A 71 6.08 -2.83 7.08
CA TRP A 71 6.86 -1.80 6.39
C TRP A 71 7.88 -2.42 5.44
N ALA A 72 8.24 -1.66 4.42
CA ALA A 72 9.22 -1.87 3.38
C ALA A 72 9.81 -3.28 3.32
N PRO A 73 9.23 -4.17 2.50
CA PRO A 73 9.80 -5.48 2.27
C PRO A 73 11.01 -5.38 1.34
N ASP A 74 11.97 -6.28 1.50
CA ASP A 74 13.01 -6.56 0.52
C ASP A 74 12.85 -7.99 0.00
N LEU A 75 12.66 -8.13 -1.31
CA LEU A 75 12.62 -9.40 -2.00
C LEU A 75 13.93 -9.56 -2.78
N SER A 76 14.78 -10.45 -2.33
CA SER A 76 16.04 -10.78 -2.96
C SER A 76 16.08 -12.25 -3.39
N TYR A 77 16.96 -12.58 -4.32
CA TYR A 77 17.15 -13.94 -4.81
C TYR A 77 18.61 -14.35 -4.66
N ASP A 78 18.83 -15.43 -3.90
CA ASP A 78 20.14 -16.05 -3.77
C ASP A 78 20.32 -17.13 -4.83
N GLU A 79 21.08 -16.84 -5.88
CA GLU A 79 21.37 -17.77 -6.97
C GLU A 79 22.09 -19.05 -6.50
N ALA A 80 22.91 -18.95 -5.43
CA ALA A 80 23.70 -20.08 -4.94
C ALA A 80 22.81 -21.18 -4.31
N SER A 81 21.74 -20.79 -3.64
CA SER A 81 20.79 -21.72 -3.02
C SER A 81 19.51 -21.91 -3.82
N ASP A 82 19.32 -21.20 -4.95
CA ASP A 82 18.08 -21.15 -5.73
C ASP A 82 16.88 -20.83 -4.84
N CYS A 83 16.96 -19.71 -4.10
CA CYS A 83 15.99 -19.39 -3.06
C CYS A 83 15.68 -17.89 -3.01
N PHE A 84 14.40 -17.56 -2.93
CA PHE A 84 13.94 -16.21 -2.62
C PHE A 84 14.01 -15.95 -1.11
N TRP A 85 14.49 -14.78 -0.77
CA TRP A 85 14.52 -14.24 0.60
C TRP A 85 13.60 -13.04 0.63
N LEU A 86 12.62 -13.05 1.53
CA LEU A 86 11.72 -11.93 1.74
C LEU A 86 11.91 -11.41 3.17
N THR A 87 12.48 -10.22 3.28
CA THR A 87 12.61 -9.52 4.55
C THR A 87 11.52 -8.50 4.70
N TYR A 88 11.11 -8.22 5.93
CA TYR A 88 10.11 -7.22 6.25
C TYR A 88 10.23 -6.72 7.68
N THR A 89 9.73 -5.52 7.93
CA THR A 89 9.61 -4.98 9.28
C THR A 89 8.19 -5.16 9.79
N ILE A 90 8.02 -5.59 11.05
CA ILE A 90 6.78 -5.41 11.81
C ILE A 90 6.95 -4.18 12.70
N ALA A 91 6.29 -3.07 12.35
CA ALA A 91 6.22 -1.87 13.18
C ALA A 91 5.01 -1.97 14.12
N ARG A 92 5.23 -1.95 15.44
CA ARG A 92 4.16 -2.03 16.44
C ARG A 92 3.85 -0.67 17.07
N GLN A 93 4.85 0.22 17.11
CA GLN A 93 4.72 1.57 17.64
C GLN A 93 5.54 2.53 16.77
N ILE A 94 4.89 3.57 16.26
CA ILE A 94 5.49 4.55 15.34
C ILE A 94 5.54 5.97 15.90
N SER A 95 4.81 6.24 16.98
CA SER A 95 4.80 7.54 17.66
C SER A 95 5.75 7.54 18.86
N GLY A 96 6.27 8.72 19.22
CA GLY A 96 7.17 8.88 20.36
C GLY A 96 8.65 8.79 20.01
N ALA A 97 9.48 8.67 21.04
CA ALA A 97 10.94 8.64 20.89
C ALA A 97 11.47 7.29 20.42
N PHE A 98 10.81 6.22 20.82
CA PHE A 98 11.13 4.85 20.42
C PHE A 98 10.23 4.41 19.27
N LYS A 99 10.75 3.57 18.39
CA LYS A 99 9.97 2.80 17.42
C LYS A 99 10.10 1.33 17.80
N ASP A 100 8.96 0.69 18.13
CA ASP A 100 8.94 -0.75 18.36
C ASP A 100 8.84 -1.46 17.02
N VAL A 101 9.99 -1.73 16.43
CA VAL A 101 10.13 -2.40 15.14
C VAL A 101 10.91 -3.69 15.29
N SER A 102 10.59 -4.67 14.47
CA SER A 102 11.32 -5.94 14.40
C SER A 102 11.40 -6.39 12.96
N ASN A 103 12.59 -6.74 12.51
CA ASN A 103 12.87 -7.25 11.18
C ASN A 103 12.89 -8.77 11.20
N TYR A 104 12.24 -9.37 10.19
CA TYR A 104 12.16 -10.81 10.00
C TYR A 104 12.52 -11.15 8.56
N VAL A 105 12.92 -12.41 8.33
CA VAL A 105 13.12 -12.98 7.01
C VAL A 105 12.37 -14.31 6.91
N VAL A 106 11.77 -14.53 5.74
CA VAL A 106 11.22 -15.81 5.29
C VAL A 106 11.82 -16.18 3.96
N THR A 107 11.88 -17.48 3.65
CA THR A 107 12.47 -17.98 2.40
C THR A 107 11.52 -18.91 1.67
N ALA A 108 11.61 -18.95 0.33
CA ALA A 108 10.86 -19.85 -0.51
C ALA A 108 11.59 -20.12 -1.83
N ARG A 109 11.33 -21.27 -2.46
CA ARG A 109 11.83 -21.56 -3.81
C ARG A 109 10.98 -20.95 -4.92
N ASP A 110 9.71 -20.66 -4.62
CA ASP A 110 8.77 -20.00 -5.51
C ASP A 110 8.15 -18.80 -4.75
N PRO A 111 8.05 -17.62 -5.36
CA PRO A 111 7.42 -16.47 -4.71
C PRO A 111 5.94 -16.67 -4.30
N ARG A 112 5.27 -17.67 -4.90
CA ARG A 112 3.92 -18.10 -4.47
C ARG A 112 3.93 -18.88 -3.16
N GLY A 113 5.14 -19.23 -2.67
CA GLY A 113 5.31 -20.02 -1.46
C GLY A 113 5.29 -21.55 -1.71
N PRO A 114 5.15 -22.37 -0.67
CA PRO A 114 5.01 -21.90 0.73
C PRO A 114 6.30 -21.20 1.22
N TRP A 115 6.10 -20.10 1.93
CA TRP A 115 7.18 -19.41 2.64
C TRP A 115 7.51 -20.13 3.95
N SER A 116 8.77 -20.06 4.36
CA SER A 116 9.23 -20.63 5.64
C SER A 116 8.59 -19.92 6.85
N GLU A 117 8.76 -20.51 8.04
CA GLU A 117 8.50 -19.77 9.28
C GLU A 117 9.43 -18.55 9.37
N PRO A 118 8.95 -17.43 9.95
CA PRO A 118 9.74 -16.22 10.08
C PRO A 118 10.95 -16.40 11.01
N VAL A 119 12.13 -16.03 10.55
CA VAL A 119 13.35 -15.93 11.35
C VAL A 119 13.57 -14.47 11.73
N PHE A 120 13.77 -14.21 13.03
CA PHE A 120 14.08 -12.87 13.53
C PHE A 120 15.47 -12.44 13.07
N VAL A 121 15.58 -11.23 12.52
CA VAL A 121 16.85 -10.65 12.06
C VAL A 121 17.41 -9.69 13.11
N ASN A 122 16.76 -8.55 13.34
CA ASN A 122 17.14 -7.56 14.33
C ASN A 122 15.98 -6.60 14.65
N ALA A 123 16.22 -5.67 15.60
CA ALA A 123 15.30 -4.60 15.96
C ALA A 123 16.02 -3.23 16.04
N SER A 124 17.14 -3.07 15.33
CA SER A 124 17.96 -1.86 15.38
C SER A 124 17.39 -0.69 14.56
N GLY A 125 16.42 -0.97 13.72
CA GLY A 125 15.75 -0.03 12.81
C GLY A 125 14.77 -0.79 11.92
N PHE A 126 14.36 -0.21 10.81
CA PHE A 126 13.36 -0.73 9.89
C PHE A 126 13.93 -0.80 8.46
N ASP A 127 13.11 -1.11 7.46
CA ASP A 127 13.47 -1.22 6.04
C ASP A 127 14.74 -2.07 5.82
N PRO A 128 14.75 -3.36 6.21
CA PRO A 128 15.92 -4.21 6.03
C PRO A 128 16.06 -4.63 4.57
N GLY A 129 17.26 -4.56 4.01
CA GLY A 129 17.62 -5.14 2.73
C GLY A 129 18.64 -6.28 2.89
N PHE A 130 18.60 -7.29 2.02
CA PHE A 130 19.60 -8.34 1.98
C PHE A 130 20.47 -8.24 0.72
N PHE A 131 21.75 -8.54 0.90
CA PHE A 131 22.71 -8.74 -0.19
C PHE A 131 23.36 -10.11 -0.06
N HIS A 132 23.42 -10.86 -1.16
CA HIS A 132 23.97 -12.20 -1.21
C HIS A 132 25.23 -12.21 -2.07
N GLU A 133 26.33 -12.73 -1.53
CA GLU A 133 27.58 -12.90 -2.27
C GLU A 133 28.38 -14.10 -1.79
N ASN A 134 28.75 -15.02 -2.71
CA ASN A 134 29.61 -16.18 -2.43
C ASN A 134 29.11 -17.08 -1.29
N GLY A 135 27.79 -17.21 -1.12
CA GLY A 135 27.17 -17.98 -0.04
C GLY A 135 27.15 -17.29 1.32
N HIS A 136 27.50 -16.01 1.37
CA HIS A 136 27.33 -15.14 2.51
C HIS A 136 26.14 -14.22 2.30
N HIS A 137 25.43 -13.88 3.38
CA HIS A 137 24.27 -13.01 3.36
C HIS A 137 24.50 -11.85 4.31
N TYR A 138 24.21 -10.64 3.85
CA TYR A 138 24.44 -9.40 4.59
C TYR A 138 23.13 -8.63 4.70
N VAL A 139 22.71 -8.31 5.93
CA VAL A 139 21.56 -7.44 6.17
C VAL A 139 22.04 -6.01 6.33
N ILE A 140 21.31 -5.08 5.70
CA ILE A 140 21.52 -3.63 5.84
C ILE A 140 20.21 -2.96 6.22
N ASN A 141 20.21 -2.04 7.19
CA ASN A 141 19.04 -1.25 7.57
C ASN A 141 19.45 0.09 8.19
N PRO A 142 18.59 1.13 8.21
CA PRO A 142 18.84 2.33 8.98
C PRO A 142 18.85 2.03 10.47
N GLN A 143 19.80 2.57 11.20
CA GLN A 143 19.85 2.44 12.65
C GLN A 143 19.07 3.57 13.32
N TRP A 144 18.01 3.21 14.05
CA TRP A 144 17.26 4.16 14.87
C TRP A 144 17.99 4.46 16.18
N ASP A 145 18.06 5.75 16.56
CA ASP A 145 18.64 6.17 17.81
C ASP A 145 17.69 7.12 18.57
N PRO A 146 17.02 6.66 19.62
CA PRO A 146 16.02 7.44 20.34
C PRO A 146 16.60 8.46 21.32
N ARG A 147 17.94 8.51 21.51
CA ARG A 147 18.56 9.36 22.53
C ARG A 147 18.35 10.85 22.23
N PRO A 148 17.81 11.65 23.18
CA PRO A 148 17.60 13.08 22.99
C PRO A 148 18.89 13.89 23.28
N VAL A 149 19.95 13.65 22.49
CA VAL A 149 21.24 14.32 22.62
C VAL A 149 21.30 15.48 21.61
N GLU A 150 21.85 16.62 22.01
CA GLU A 150 22.02 17.77 21.11
C GLU A 150 22.83 17.38 19.86
N GLY A 151 22.35 17.80 18.69
CA GLY A 151 22.95 17.43 17.40
C GLY A 151 22.60 16.01 16.94
N HIS A 152 21.79 15.28 17.68
CA HIS A 152 21.37 13.92 17.38
C HIS A 152 20.09 13.90 16.53
N HIS A 153 20.10 13.15 15.45
CA HIS A 153 19.05 13.22 14.42
C HIS A 153 18.16 11.97 14.33
N LYS A 154 18.06 11.17 15.40
CA LYS A 154 17.29 9.91 15.47
C LYS A 154 17.81 8.76 14.58
N PHE A 155 18.62 9.05 13.56
CA PHE A 155 19.21 8.06 12.67
C PHE A 155 20.74 8.13 12.78
N ASN A 156 21.37 6.96 12.96
CA ASN A 156 22.82 6.84 13.08
C ASN A 156 23.51 6.38 11.79
N GLY A 157 22.78 6.39 10.68
CA GLY A 157 23.25 5.90 9.37
C GLY A 157 22.73 4.51 9.03
N LEU A 158 23.26 3.96 7.95
CA LEU A 158 22.96 2.61 7.48
C LEU A 158 23.95 1.63 8.10
N VAL A 159 23.42 0.65 8.80
CA VAL A 159 24.18 -0.41 9.48
C VAL A 159 24.11 -1.67 8.66
N MET A 160 25.25 -2.33 8.45
CA MET A 160 25.35 -3.63 7.80
C MET A 160 25.95 -4.66 8.75
N GLN A 161 25.47 -5.89 8.67
CA GLN A 161 25.99 -7.04 9.42
C GLN A 161 25.77 -8.33 8.63
N GLU A 162 26.68 -9.29 8.76
CA GLU A 162 26.52 -10.63 8.18
C GLU A 162 25.42 -11.40 8.96
N PHE A 163 24.70 -12.28 8.24
CA PHE A 163 23.58 -13.03 8.78
C PHE A 163 23.53 -14.44 8.19
N SER A 164 23.12 -15.41 8.97
CA SER A 164 22.70 -16.73 8.50
C SER A 164 21.35 -17.13 9.08
N LEU A 165 20.62 -18.00 8.35
CA LEU A 165 19.33 -18.52 8.84
C LEU A 165 19.51 -19.42 10.08
N GLU A 166 20.68 -20.03 10.27
CA GLU A 166 20.98 -20.93 11.40
C GLU A 166 21.45 -20.16 12.64
N ASP A 167 22.41 -19.24 12.48
CA ASP A 167 23.09 -18.57 13.58
C ASP A 167 22.54 -17.17 13.88
N GLY A 168 21.72 -16.60 12.99
CA GLY A 168 21.29 -15.22 13.05
C GLY A 168 22.39 -14.24 12.65
N LEU A 169 22.54 -13.12 13.38
CA LEU A 169 23.58 -12.11 13.11
C LEU A 169 24.98 -12.62 13.45
N ILE A 170 25.93 -12.41 12.54
CA ILE A 170 27.31 -12.87 12.65
C ILE A 170 28.26 -11.66 12.71
N GLY A 171 29.21 -11.68 13.65
CA GLY A 171 30.20 -10.62 13.80
C GLY A 171 29.64 -9.30 14.31
N GLU A 172 30.34 -8.20 14.03
CA GLU A 172 29.98 -6.87 14.49
C GLU A 172 29.17 -6.08 13.47
N ALA A 173 28.12 -5.41 13.92
CA ALA A 173 27.41 -4.43 13.10
C ALA A 173 28.30 -3.21 12.79
N ARG A 174 28.29 -2.74 11.56
CA ARG A 174 29.09 -1.57 11.13
C ARG A 174 28.23 -0.54 10.44
N VAL A 175 28.40 0.73 10.79
CA VAL A 175 27.84 1.85 10.02
C VAL A 175 28.65 1.96 8.74
N VAL A 176 28.06 1.61 7.61
CA VAL A 176 28.70 1.66 6.29
C VAL A 176 28.46 2.98 5.57
N LEU A 177 27.35 3.66 5.87
CA LEU A 177 27.04 4.98 5.30
C LEU A 177 26.36 5.86 6.37
N GLY A 178 27.02 6.99 6.70
CA GLY A 178 26.49 7.97 7.66
C GLY A 178 25.40 8.87 7.06
N ASN A 179 24.85 9.79 7.86
CA ASN A 179 23.76 10.69 7.48
C ASN A 179 24.15 12.16 7.37
N SER A 180 25.43 12.53 7.56
CA SER A 180 25.86 13.93 7.66
C SER A 180 25.60 14.78 6.40
N ASP A 181 25.53 14.13 5.24
CA ASP A 181 25.27 14.74 3.93
C ASP A 181 23.85 14.41 3.40
N ALA A 182 23.03 13.68 4.16
CA ALA A 182 21.69 13.30 3.77
C ALA A 182 20.66 14.41 3.99
N VAL A 183 19.68 14.50 3.10
CA VAL A 183 18.52 15.40 3.27
C VAL A 183 17.76 15.04 4.55
N LYS A 184 17.55 16.04 5.42
CA LYS A 184 16.95 15.86 6.76
C LYS A 184 17.69 14.87 7.66
N TRP A 185 18.96 14.58 7.39
CA TRP A 185 19.78 13.57 8.10
C TRP A 185 19.13 12.19 8.15
N LEU A 186 18.38 11.84 7.09
CA LEU A 186 17.57 10.63 7.01
C LEU A 186 17.96 9.84 5.77
N ARG A 187 18.41 8.60 5.97
CA ARG A 187 18.54 7.53 4.98
C ARG A 187 17.78 6.31 5.47
N GLU A 188 16.94 5.77 4.60
CA GLU A 188 16.11 4.58 4.84
C GLU A 188 16.03 3.74 3.56
N GLY A 189 15.36 2.58 3.59
CA GLY A 189 15.17 1.71 2.43
C GLY A 189 16.48 1.36 1.69
N PRO A 190 17.53 0.87 2.37
CA PRO A 190 18.80 0.59 1.72
C PRO A 190 18.77 -0.72 0.95
N HIS A 191 19.32 -0.70 -0.27
CA HIS A 191 19.59 -1.89 -1.08
C HIS A 191 21.03 -1.89 -1.56
N VAL A 192 21.73 -3.02 -1.43
CA VAL A 192 23.08 -3.20 -1.94
C VAL A 192 23.02 -3.90 -3.28
N LEU A 193 23.77 -3.40 -4.26
CA LEU A 193 23.97 -4.08 -5.53
C LEU A 193 25.44 -4.04 -5.93
N LYS A 194 25.86 -5.00 -6.75
CA LYS A 194 27.19 -5.04 -7.35
C LYS A 194 27.09 -4.82 -8.85
N HIS A 195 27.88 -3.90 -9.37
CA HIS A 195 28.02 -3.68 -10.81
C HIS A 195 29.46 -3.37 -11.15
N ASP A 196 30.03 -4.12 -12.10
CA ASP A 196 31.46 -4.14 -12.37
C ASP A 196 32.28 -4.38 -11.08
N ASP A 197 33.28 -3.54 -10.83
CA ASP A 197 34.16 -3.62 -9.65
C ASP A 197 33.67 -2.79 -8.47
N TRP A 198 32.38 -2.37 -8.47
CA TRP A 198 31.80 -1.50 -7.44
C TRP A 198 30.64 -2.16 -6.72
N TYR A 199 30.59 -1.94 -5.40
CA TYR A 199 29.40 -2.09 -4.57
C TYR A 199 28.68 -0.75 -4.50
N TYR A 200 27.38 -0.77 -4.69
CA TYR A 200 26.51 0.39 -4.59
C TYR A 200 25.53 0.19 -3.47
N ILE A 201 25.23 1.29 -2.76
CA ILE A 201 24.09 1.38 -1.86
C ILE A 201 23.11 2.38 -2.47
N ALA A 202 21.90 1.91 -2.81
CA ALA A 202 20.76 2.76 -3.04
C ALA A 202 20.03 2.98 -1.72
N CYS A 203 19.61 4.21 -1.43
CA CYS A 203 18.79 4.49 -0.25
C CYS A 203 17.80 5.61 -0.51
N ALA A 204 16.69 5.60 0.22
CA ALA A 204 15.77 6.71 0.26
C ALA A 204 16.30 7.82 1.16
N GLU A 205 16.17 9.07 0.75
CA GLU A 205 16.49 10.25 1.55
C GLU A 205 15.30 11.19 1.68
N GLY A 206 15.26 11.96 2.78
CA GLY A 206 14.33 13.06 2.99
C GLY A 206 12.97 12.66 3.57
N GLY A 207 12.78 11.38 3.86
CA GLY A 207 11.50 10.82 4.30
C GLY A 207 10.43 10.87 3.20
N THR A 208 9.31 10.19 3.42
CA THR A 208 8.23 9.99 2.42
C THR A 208 7.40 11.25 2.11
N GLY A 209 8.02 12.43 2.11
CA GLY A 209 7.39 13.71 1.77
C GLY A 209 7.87 14.24 0.41
N LYS A 210 7.56 15.53 0.14
CA LYS A 210 7.88 16.18 -1.14
C LYS A 210 9.37 16.17 -1.54
N GLN A 211 10.30 16.07 -0.59
CA GLN A 211 11.75 16.03 -0.85
C GLN A 211 12.30 14.60 -0.97
N HIS A 212 11.43 13.60 -0.99
CA HIS A 212 11.82 12.19 -1.11
C HIS A 212 12.61 11.93 -2.39
N ARG A 213 13.61 11.06 -2.32
CA ARG A 213 14.51 10.75 -3.45
C ARG A 213 15.23 9.42 -3.27
N ILE A 214 15.76 8.87 -4.36
CA ILE A 214 16.75 7.80 -4.30
C ILE A 214 18.14 8.41 -4.40
N ARG A 215 19.00 8.12 -3.42
CA ARG A 215 20.40 8.50 -3.39
C ARG A 215 21.28 7.27 -3.57
N MET A 216 22.38 7.44 -4.31
CA MET A 216 23.36 6.39 -4.54
C MET A 216 24.66 6.67 -3.80
N ALA A 217 25.28 5.63 -3.26
CA ALA A 217 26.65 5.66 -2.79
C ALA A 217 27.39 4.44 -3.37
N ARG A 218 28.72 4.49 -3.53
CA ARG A 218 29.53 3.39 -4.06
C ARG A 218 30.86 3.22 -3.35
N SER A 219 31.40 2.00 -3.38
CA SER A 219 32.72 1.64 -2.87
C SER A 219 33.30 0.46 -3.65
N HIS A 220 34.61 0.29 -3.70
CA HIS A 220 35.25 -0.95 -4.17
C HIS A 220 35.20 -2.08 -3.13
N GLU A 221 34.90 -1.78 -1.90
CA GLU A 221 34.81 -2.74 -0.80
C GLU A 221 33.38 -2.76 -0.24
N LEU A 222 32.83 -3.98 0.00
CA LEU A 222 31.48 -4.14 0.55
C LEU A 222 31.26 -3.35 1.86
N TRP A 223 32.29 -3.26 2.68
CA TRP A 223 32.26 -2.58 3.98
C TRP A 223 32.63 -1.09 3.90
N GLY A 224 32.83 -0.55 2.71
CA GLY A 224 33.19 0.85 2.48
C GLY A 224 34.70 1.13 2.60
N PRO A 225 35.11 2.41 2.64
CA PRO A 225 34.23 3.60 2.72
C PRO A 225 33.45 3.86 1.42
N TYR A 226 32.21 4.29 1.57
CA TYR A 226 31.34 4.65 0.44
C TYR A 226 31.42 6.16 0.14
N GLU A 227 31.52 6.50 -1.13
CA GLU A 227 31.34 7.86 -1.63
C GLU A 227 29.89 8.05 -2.11
N THR A 228 29.24 9.16 -1.70
CA THR A 228 27.88 9.49 -2.10
C THR A 228 27.86 10.21 -3.45
N CYS A 229 26.97 9.82 -4.35
CA CYS A 229 26.73 10.53 -5.59
C CYS A 229 26.19 11.95 -5.28
N PRO A 230 26.75 13.03 -5.85
CA PRO A 230 26.27 14.39 -5.59
C PRO A 230 24.81 14.61 -5.98
N GLU A 231 24.37 13.99 -7.08
CA GLU A 231 22.99 14.09 -7.59
C GLU A 231 22.17 12.86 -7.19
N PRO A 232 20.88 13.02 -6.86
CA PRO A 232 19.98 11.88 -6.68
C PRO A 232 19.78 11.14 -8.02
N LEU A 233 19.46 9.85 -7.95
CA LEU A 233 19.06 9.08 -9.11
C LEU A 233 17.62 9.42 -9.53
N VAL A 234 16.71 9.44 -8.56
CA VAL A 234 15.29 9.78 -8.75
C VAL A 234 14.90 10.85 -7.73
N CYS A 235 14.28 11.92 -8.19
CA CYS A 235 13.77 12.99 -7.33
C CYS A 235 12.74 13.82 -8.11
N ALA A 236 11.51 13.92 -7.61
CA ALA A 236 10.47 14.76 -8.21
C ALA A 236 10.43 16.18 -7.65
N TRP A 237 11.22 16.49 -6.61
CA TRP A 237 11.26 17.80 -5.98
C TRP A 237 11.67 18.89 -6.96
N MET A 238 10.88 19.95 -7.06
CA MET A 238 11.13 21.08 -7.96
C MET A 238 11.20 20.67 -9.45
N SER A 239 10.42 19.66 -9.87
CA SER A 239 10.32 19.21 -11.26
C SER A 239 8.87 19.24 -11.74
N ASP A 240 8.67 19.14 -13.07
CA ASP A 240 7.35 19.07 -13.70
C ASP A 240 6.80 17.63 -13.77
N SER A 241 7.45 16.66 -13.10
CA SER A 241 6.96 15.29 -13.09
C SER A 241 5.61 15.19 -12.36
N PRO A 242 4.59 14.55 -12.94
CA PRO A 242 3.32 14.30 -12.24
C PRO A 242 3.45 13.26 -11.13
N LEU A 243 4.59 12.54 -11.07
CA LEU A 243 4.88 11.50 -10.10
C LEU A 243 5.63 12.11 -8.92
N ARG A 244 4.88 12.60 -7.94
CA ARG A 244 5.43 13.29 -6.76
C ARG A 244 5.99 12.33 -5.73
N LYS A 245 6.68 12.83 -4.71
CA LYS A 245 7.27 12.06 -3.61
C LYS A 245 8.15 10.89 -4.08
N SER A 246 8.71 10.92 -5.30
CA SER A 246 9.44 9.79 -5.89
C SER A 246 10.74 9.49 -5.15
N GLY A 247 10.87 8.26 -4.69
CA GLY A 247 12.02 7.77 -3.91
C GLY A 247 11.87 6.30 -3.58
N HIS A 248 12.66 5.79 -2.65
CA HIS A 248 12.62 4.42 -2.12
C HIS A 248 12.39 3.35 -3.20
N GLY A 249 13.42 2.69 -3.64
CA GLY A 249 13.30 1.68 -4.69
C GLY A 249 14.55 0.84 -4.83
N ASN A 250 14.46 -0.20 -5.62
CA ASN A 250 15.47 -1.20 -5.86
C ASN A 250 15.72 -1.40 -7.36
N PHE A 251 16.70 -2.22 -7.71
CA PHE A 251 17.19 -2.42 -9.06
C PHE A 251 17.04 -3.88 -9.50
N ALA A 252 16.76 -4.06 -10.79
CA ALA A 252 16.91 -5.35 -11.43
C ALA A 252 17.47 -5.17 -12.84
N GLN A 253 18.24 -6.17 -13.29
CA GLN A 253 18.76 -6.23 -14.65
C GLN A 253 17.90 -7.17 -15.48
N ALA A 254 17.43 -6.70 -16.63
CA ALA A 254 16.72 -7.51 -17.59
C ALA A 254 17.67 -8.50 -18.31
N PRO A 255 17.17 -9.62 -18.87
CA PRO A 255 17.98 -10.58 -19.61
C PRO A 255 18.73 -9.99 -20.81
N ASP A 256 18.27 -8.89 -21.38
CA ASP A 256 18.94 -8.16 -22.46
C ASP A 256 20.07 -7.23 -21.98
N GLY A 257 20.31 -7.19 -20.67
CA GLY A 257 21.32 -6.35 -20.03
C GLY A 257 20.84 -4.95 -19.63
N THR A 258 19.62 -4.58 -19.96
CA THR A 258 19.03 -3.29 -19.55
C THR A 258 18.77 -3.28 -18.04
N TRP A 259 19.18 -2.22 -17.34
CA TRP A 259 18.90 -2.03 -15.94
C TRP A 259 17.66 -1.17 -15.74
N TYR A 260 16.88 -1.53 -14.73
CA TYR A 260 15.70 -0.79 -14.29
C TYR A 260 15.79 -0.46 -12.81
N VAL A 261 15.19 0.64 -12.42
CA VAL A 261 14.96 1.02 -11.02
C VAL A 261 13.46 1.10 -10.78
N SER A 262 12.98 0.48 -9.69
CA SER A 262 11.66 0.75 -9.14
C SER A 262 11.73 1.95 -8.21
N PHE A 263 10.60 2.62 -7.98
CA PHE A 263 10.49 3.71 -6.99
C PHE A 263 9.05 3.85 -6.54
N LEU A 264 8.83 4.25 -5.31
CA LEU A 264 7.51 4.75 -4.95
C LEU A 264 7.29 6.14 -5.54
N CYS A 265 6.03 6.45 -5.82
CA CYS A 265 5.60 7.78 -6.26
C CYS A 265 4.15 8.04 -5.82
N SER A 266 3.70 9.29 -5.91
CA SER A 266 2.31 9.65 -5.64
C SER A 266 1.79 10.56 -6.74
N ARG A 267 0.53 10.38 -7.13
CA ARG A 267 -0.21 11.30 -7.99
C ARG A 267 -1.07 12.21 -7.09
N TYR A 268 -0.91 13.53 -7.25
CA TYR A 268 -1.73 14.49 -6.53
C TYR A 268 -3.08 14.66 -7.20
N LEU A 269 -4.12 14.93 -6.41
CA LEU A 269 -5.37 15.47 -6.95
C LEU A 269 -5.07 16.81 -7.63
N PRO A 270 -5.67 17.09 -8.81
CA PRO A 270 -5.61 18.42 -9.40
C PRO A 270 -6.29 19.42 -8.45
N GLU A 271 -6.00 20.73 -8.64
CA GLU A 271 -6.68 21.77 -7.86
C GLU A 271 -8.21 21.76 -8.14
N ARG A 272 -9.02 22.19 -7.15
CA ARG A 272 -10.50 22.19 -7.29
C ARG A 272 -11.02 23.04 -8.44
N ASP A 273 -10.28 24.06 -8.88
CA ASP A 273 -10.63 24.90 -10.03
C ASP A 273 -10.18 24.30 -11.38
N GLY A 274 -9.58 23.10 -11.34
CA GLY A 274 -9.07 22.40 -12.52
C GLY A 274 -7.74 22.95 -13.04
N SER A 275 -7.10 23.89 -12.33
CA SER A 275 -5.76 24.37 -12.68
C SER A 275 -4.71 23.29 -12.40
N GLU A 276 -3.60 23.33 -13.11
CA GLU A 276 -2.45 22.47 -12.80
C GLU A 276 -1.85 22.89 -11.45
N HIS A 277 -1.50 21.89 -10.66
CA HIS A 277 -0.86 22.11 -9.38
C HIS A 277 0.51 22.78 -9.55
N VAL A 278 0.77 23.85 -8.77
CA VAL A 278 2.04 24.60 -8.81
C VAL A 278 3.08 23.87 -7.96
N PHE A 279 4.08 23.29 -8.63
CA PHE A 279 5.15 22.51 -7.98
C PHE A 279 6.30 23.44 -7.53
N ASP A 280 6.17 24.03 -6.38
CA ASP A 280 7.18 24.90 -5.77
C ASP A 280 7.59 24.41 -4.35
N GLU A 281 8.39 25.19 -3.65
CA GLU A 281 8.82 24.85 -2.28
C GLU A 281 7.70 24.86 -1.25
N ASN A 282 6.57 25.52 -1.56
CA ASN A 282 5.37 25.59 -0.72
C ASN A 282 4.29 24.59 -1.16
N GLU A 283 4.62 23.71 -2.11
CA GLU A 283 3.71 22.70 -2.63
C GLU A 283 3.00 21.94 -1.52
N PHE A 284 1.69 21.94 -1.57
CA PHE A 284 0.81 21.15 -0.72
C PHE A 284 -0.20 20.43 -1.60
N GLY A 285 -0.01 19.13 -1.82
CA GLY A 285 -0.91 18.30 -2.59
C GLY A 285 -1.74 17.37 -1.72
N CYS A 286 -2.78 16.77 -2.30
CA CYS A 286 -3.60 15.75 -1.68
C CYS A 286 -3.39 14.42 -2.43
N THR A 287 -2.95 13.38 -1.74
CA THR A 287 -2.63 12.07 -2.31
C THR A 287 -3.62 11.02 -1.79
N THR A 288 -4.83 10.98 -2.36
CA THR A 288 -5.88 10.02 -1.97
C THR A 288 -5.50 8.58 -2.30
N LEU A 289 -4.76 8.35 -3.39
CA LEU A 289 -4.31 7.02 -3.80
C LEU A 289 -3.14 6.50 -2.96
N GLY A 290 -2.59 7.34 -2.08
CA GLY A 290 -1.39 7.03 -1.32
C GLY A 290 -0.15 6.99 -2.21
N ARG A 291 0.79 6.10 -1.86
CA ARG A 291 2.04 5.89 -2.60
C ARG A 291 1.91 4.69 -3.50
N GLU A 292 2.23 4.87 -4.78
CA GLU A 292 2.12 3.92 -5.88
C GLU A 292 3.51 3.46 -6.31
N THR A 293 3.62 2.45 -7.15
CA THR A 293 4.90 1.97 -7.69
C THR A 293 5.13 2.42 -9.11
N GLY A 294 6.23 3.12 -9.34
CA GLY A 294 6.76 3.45 -10.66
C GLY A 294 8.06 2.73 -10.98
N MET A 295 8.47 2.79 -12.23
CA MET A 295 9.72 2.21 -12.74
C MET A 295 10.35 3.10 -13.80
N ALA A 296 11.66 2.96 -13.99
CA ALA A 296 12.38 3.61 -15.08
C ALA A 296 13.61 2.81 -15.53
N PRO A 297 13.97 2.83 -16.81
CA PRO A 297 15.25 2.32 -17.27
C PRO A 297 16.38 3.24 -16.84
N ILE A 298 17.54 2.64 -16.51
CA ILE A 298 18.75 3.37 -16.17
C ILE A 298 19.89 3.04 -17.12
N VAL A 299 20.86 3.93 -17.19
CA VAL A 299 22.12 3.76 -17.89
C VAL A 299 23.28 4.09 -16.96
N TRP A 300 24.39 3.38 -17.11
CA TRP A 300 25.61 3.64 -16.34
C TRP A 300 26.47 4.69 -17.06
N ARG A 301 26.78 5.79 -16.40
CA ARG A 301 27.63 6.88 -16.89
C ARG A 301 28.61 7.30 -15.81
N ASP A 302 29.90 7.34 -16.14
CA ASP A 302 30.99 7.71 -15.23
C ASP A 302 30.97 6.88 -13.93
N GLY A 303 30.56 5.60 -14.03
CA GLY A 303 30.43 4.70 -12.90
C GLY A 303 29.27 5.03 -11.94
N TRP A 304 28.22 5.73 -12.40
CA TRP A 304 27.01 5.99 -11.66
C TRP A 304 25.76 5.62 -12.48
N PRO A 305 24.72 5.07 -11.84
CA PRO A 305 23.44 4.90 -12.51
C PRO A 305 22.77 6.25 -12.73
N ARG A 306 22.13 6.41 -13.89
CA ARG A 306 21.36 7.61 -14.28
C ARG A 306 20.07 7.17 -14.96
N LEU A 307 18.99 7.94 -14.81
CA LEU A 307 17.79 7.67 -15.58
C LEU A 307 18.12 7.73 -17.08
N ALA A 308 17.69 6.74 -17.85
CA ALA A 308 17.89 6.72 -19.31
C ALA A 308 17.17 7.87 -20.01
N THR A 309 16.08 8.34 -19.42
CA THR A 309 15.30 9.51 -19.87
C THR A 309 16.02 10.85 -19.67
N GLY A 310 17.12 10.86 -18.89
CA GLY A 310 17.86 12.05 -18.50
C GLY A 310 17.28 12.78 -17.30
N GLY A 311 18.10 13.62 -16.67
CA GLY A 311 17.73 14.33 -15.44
C GLY A 311 17.54 13.38 -14.24
N VAL A 312 16.70 13.83 -13.28
CA VAL A 312 16.41 13.08 -12.04
C VAL A 312 14.90 12.91 -11.79
N ALA A 313 14.06 13.56 -12.61
CA ALA A 313 12.61 13.48 -12.46
C ALA A 313 12.09 12.11 -12.89
N ALA A 314 11.25 11.50 -12.09
CA ALA A 314 10.59 10.24 -12.42
C ALA A 314 9.78 10.40 -13.73
N PRO A 315 9.99 9.55 -14.76
CA PRO A 315 9.30 9.68 -16.04
C PRO A 315 7.86 9.17 -15.93
N ALA A 316 6.92 9.90 -16.54
CA ALA A 316 5.52 9.45 -16.66
C ALA A 316 5.39 8.22 -17.59
N THR A 317 6.29 8.08 -18.55
CA THR A 317 6.35 6.94 -19.47
C THR A 317 7.78 6.57 -19.80
N PHE A 318 8.00 5.32 -20.18
CA PHE A 318 9.28 4.84 -20.71
C PHE A 318 9.05 3.72 -21.72
N GLU A 319 10.09 3.35 -22.49
CA GLU A 319 10.00 2.31 -23.50
C GLU A 319 10.69 1.03 -23.03
N VAL A 320 10.06 -0.12 -23.30
CA VAL A 320 10.67 -1.46 -23.13
C VAL A 320 10.80 -2.17 -24.46
N ALA A 321 11.77 -3.07 -24.56
CA ALA A 321 11.93 -3.92 -25.75
C ALA A 321 10.78 -4.94 -25.82
N GLY A 322 10.23 -5.16 -27.01
CA GLY A 322 9.17 -6.15 -27.25
C GLY A 322 7.94 -5.60 -27.91
N ASP A 323 6.99 -6.48 -28.22
CA ASP A 323 5.68 -6.21 -28.81
C ASP A 323 4.57 -6.61 -27.81
N ALA A 324 4.69 -6.18 -26.57
CA ALA A 324 3.66 -6.44 -25.57
C ALA A 324 2.38 -5.61 -25.85
N PRO A 325 1.22 -6.03 -25.35
CA PRO A 325 -0.01 -5.26 -25.48
C PRO A 325 0.14 -3.87 -24.84
N ALA A 326 -0.61 -2.91 -25.36
CA ALA A 326 -0.63 -1.56 -24.79
C ALA A 326 -1.01 -1.63 -23.30
N PRO A 327 -0.36 -0.84 -22.42
CA PRO A 327 -0.64 -0.84 -21.00
C PRO A 327 -2.11 -0.48 -20.74
N GLN A 328 -2.73 -1.16 -19.78
CA GLN A 328 -4.06 -0.78 -19.31
C GLN A 328 -3.99 0.58 -18.60
N THR A 329 -4.69 1.56 -19.14
CA THR A 329 -4.78 2.90 -18.55
C THR A 329 -5.95 3.07 -17.60
N SER A 330 -6.87 2.10 -17.56
CA SER A 330 -8.00 2.04 -16.63
C SER A 330 -8.05 0.67 -15.96
N PHE A 331 -8.52 0.63 -14.73
CA PHE A 331 -8.73 -0.60 -13.98
C PHE A 331 -10.22 -0.84 -13.77
N ALA A 332 -10.63 -2.11 -13.92
CA ALA A 332 -11.96 -2.58 -13.57
C ALA A 332 -11.87 -3.98 -12.98
N TYR A 333 -12.64 -4.23 -11.95
CA TYR A 333 -12.77 -5.51 -11.28
C TYR A 333 -14.24 -5.79 -10.98
N GLN A 334 -14.68 -7.01 -11.17
CA GLN A 334 -16.02 -7.44 -10.86
C GLN A 334 -16.01 -8.90 -10.39
N THR A 335 -16.80 -9.19 -9.37
CA THR A 335 -17.02 -10.54 -8.87
C THR A 335 -18.46 -10.74 -8.42
N ASP A 336 -18.97 -11.97 -8.58
CA ASP A 336 -20.18 -12.49 -7.95
C ASP A 336 -19.84 -13.42 -6.78
N PHE A 337 -18.59 -13.46 -6.36
CA PHE A 337 -18.07 -14.33 -5.31
C PHE A 337 -18.36 -15.80 -5.56
N ALA A 338 -18.15 -16.25 -6.81
CA ALA A 338 -18.37 -17.63 -7.17
C ALA A 338 -17.53 -18.59 -6.31
N SER A 339 -18.09 -19.75 -6.01
CA SER A 339 -17.41 -20.77 -5.21
C SER A 339 -16.06 -21.15 -5.79
N GLY A 340 -15.01 -21.04 -4.98
CA GLY A 340 -13.63 -21.33 -5.35
C GLY A 340 -12.83 -20.12 -5.86
N GLU A 341 -13.38 -18.91 -5.84
CA GLU A 341 -12.61 -17.70 -6.12
C GLU A 341 -11.54 -17.50 -5.04
N ASP A 342 -10.30 -17.27 -5.48
CA ASP A 342 -9.21 -16.87 -4.60
C ASP A 342 -9.19 -15.33 -4.47
N LEU A 343 -9.81 -14.84 -3.41
CA LEU A 343 -9.91 -13.41 -3.13
C LEU A 343 -8.54 -12.73 -3.04
N TRP A 344 -7.55 -13.43 -2.49
CA TRP A 344 -6.25 -12.84 -2.22
C TRP A 344 -5.43 -12.63 -3.51
N SER A 345 -5.48 -13.58 -4.43
CA SER A 345 -4.88 -13.44 -5.77
C SER A 345 -5.65 -12.44 -6.65
N SER A 346 -6.91 -12.13 -6.31
CA SER A 346 -7.70 -11.07 -6.95
C SER A 346 -7.47 -9.68 -6.34
N GLY A 347 -6.50 -9.54 -5.41
CA GLY A 347 -6.09 -8.27 -4.83
C GLY A 347 -6.90 -7.81 -3.61
N TRP A 348 -7.81 -8.62 -3.08
CA TRP A 348 -8.52 -8.31 -1.86
C TRP A 348 -7.59 -8.25 -0.66
N LEU A 349 -7.91 -7.35 0.26
CA LEU A 349 -7.23 -7.15 1.54
C LEU A 349 -8.25 -7.14 2.67
N CYS A 350 -7.79 -7.45 3.87
CA CYS A 350 -8.55 -7.22 5.09
C CYS A 350 -7.67 -6.59 6.17
N PRO A 351 -8.24 -5.88 7.13
CA PRO A 351 -7.44 -5.28 8.18
C PRO A 351 -6.96 -6.34 9.20
N ARG A 352 -5.69 -6.38 9.43
CA ARG A 352 -4.97 -7.03 10.55
C ARG A 352 -5.03 -8.55 10.65
N ARG A 353 -6.05 -9.25 10.09
CA ARG A 353 -6.16 -10.71 10.25
C ARG A 353 -7.04 -11.36 9.20
N VAL A 354 -6.49 -12.34 8.47
CA VAL A 354 -7.24 -13.21 7.55
C VAL A 354 -7.99 -14.31 8.29
N ALA A 355 -7.31 -14.97 9.24
CA ALA A 355 -7.84 -16.14 9.96
C ALA A 355 -9.01 -15.81 10.90
N GLY A 356 -9.83 -16.81 11.26
CA GLY A 356 -10.85 -16.69 12.30
C GLY A 356 -12.27 -16.99 11.89
N GLY A 357 -12.52 -17.44 10.65
CA GLY A 357 -13.84 -17.92 10.22
C GLY A 357 -14.93 -16.83 10.22
N TRP A 358 -14.53 -15.57 10.00
CA TRP A 358 -15.43 -14.42 9.94
C TRP A 358 -15.95 -14.15 8.53
N TRP A 359 -15.37 -14.81 7.53
CA TRP A 359 -15.79 -14.74 6.12
C TRP A 359 -15.88 -16.13 5.50
N ASN A 360 -16.72 -16.26 4.48
CA ASN A 360 -16.85 -17.46 3.66
C ASN A 360 -17.41 -17.13 2.29
N VAL A 361 -16.85 -17.72 1.25
CA VAL A 361 -17.38 -17.67 -0.12
C VAL A 361 -18.17 -18.94 -0.38
N GLY A 362 -19.44 -18.80 -0.73
CA GLY A 362 -20.38 -19.92 -0.94
C GLY A 362 -21.25 -19.73 -2.17
N ALA A 363 -22.28 -20.57 -2.31
CA ALA A 363 -23.17 -20.54 -3.47
C ALA A 363 -24.01 -19.24 -3.60
N GLU A 364 -24.21 -18.52 -2.51
CA GLU A 364 -25.00 -17.28 -2.45
C GLU A 364 -24.11 -16.02 -2.45
N GLY A 365 -22.79 -16.18 -2.61
CA GLY A 365 -21.82 -15.10 -2.59
C GLY A 365 -20.91 -15.11 -1.36
N LEU A 366 -20.41 -13.94 -1.00
CA LEU A 366 -19.54 -13.70 0.16
C LEU A 366 -20.38 -13.45 1.42
N THR A 367 -20.18 -14.27 2.44
CA THR A 367 -20.77 -14.08 3.76
C THR A 367 -19.76 -13.50 4.72
N LEU A 368 -20.10 -12.38 5.39
CA LEU A 368 -19.34 -11.78 6.47
C LEU A 368 -20.11 -11.87 7.79
N LYS A 369 -19.47 -12.43 8.83
CA LYS A 369 -20.00 -12.42 10.19
C LYS A 369 -19.71 -11.07 10.84
N GLY A 370 -20.67 -10.49 11.56
CA GLY A 370 -20.51 -9.19 12.20
C GLY A 370 -19.31 -9.08 13.13
N GLY A 371 -18.42 -8.17 12.83
CA GLY A 371 -17.21 -7.84 13.56
C GLY A 371 -17.34 -6.58 14.41
N ASP A 372 -16.20 -5.99 14.72
CA ASP A 372 -16.10 -4.70 15.41
C ASP A 372 -16.42 -3.54 14.47
N SER A 373 -16.50 -2.32 15.04
CA SER A 373 -16.73 -1.08 14.30
C SER A 373 -15.60 -0.76 13.30
N PRO A 374 -15.84 0.11 12.31
CA PRO A 374 -14.79 0.57 11.38
C PRO A 374 -13.58 1.21 12.08
N SER A 375 -13.76 1.71 13.29
CA SER A 375 -12.66 2.32 14.08
C SER A 375 -11.86 1.33 14.92
N SER A 376 -12.17 0.03 14.90
CA SER A 376 -11.47 -0.97 15.71
C SER A 376 -10.12 -1.35 15.09
N MET A 377 -9.15 -1.59 15.96
CA MET A 377 -7.84 -2.17 15.62
C MET A 377 -7.77 -3.69 15.87
N PHE A 378 -8.92 -4.36 16.08
CA PHE A 378 -8.95 -5.77 16.47
C PHE A 378 -9.71 -6.65 15.49
N GLU A 379 -11.03 -6.82 15.67
CA GLU A 379 -11.83 -7.87 15.04
C GLU A 379 -12.78 -7.30 13.94
N ARG A 380 -12.25 -6.53 13.01
CA ARG A 380 -13.04 -6.01 11.89
C ARG A 380 -13.35 -7.15 10.91
N SER A 381 -14.59 -7.22 10.45
CA SER A 381 -15.04 -8.14 9.38
C SER A 381 -15.20 -7.34 8.09
N GLU A 382 -14.11 -7.20 7.37
CA GLU A 382 -13.99 -6.28 6.25
C GLU A 382 -13.07 -6.82 5.16
N LEU A 383 -13.49 -6.67 3.92
CA LEU A 383 -12.72 -6.97 2.71
C LEU A 383 -12.74 -5.77 1.77
N VAL A 384 -11.57 -5.34 1.31
CA VAL A 384 -11.41 -4.12 0.50
C VAL A 384 -10.54 -4.34 -0.73
N GLN A 385 -10.77 -3.50 -1.73
CA GLN A 385 -9.92 -3.29 -2.91
C GLN A 385 -9.30 -1.90 -2.87
N ARG A 386 -8.13 -1.71 -3.50
CA ARG A 386 -7.46 -0.42 -3.62
C ARG A 386 -8.15 0.47 -4.64
N ALA A 387 -8.31 1.76 -4.35
CA ALA A 387 -8.66 2.75 -5.36
C ALA A 387 -7.44 3.00 -6.26
N CYS A 388 -7.64 2.96 -7.58
CA CYS A 388 -6.57 3.05 -8.59
C CYS A 388 -6.61 4.34 -9.42
N SER A 389 -7.65 5.16 -9.27
CA SER A 389 -7.88 6.42 -9.98
C SER A 389 -8.42 7.48 -9.05
N HIS A 390 -8.30 8.76 -9.42
CA HIS A 390 -8.95 9.86 -8.69
C HIS A 390 -10.44 9.98 -9.02
N ALA A 391 -10.88 9.35 -10.11
CA ALA A 391 -12.29 9.22 -10.46
C ALA A 391 -12.63 7.73 -10.65
N TRP A 392 -13.57 7.21 -9.85
CA TRP A 392 -13.95 5.81 -9.87
C TRP A 392 -15.35 5.59 -9.33
N HIS A 393 -15.90 4.42 -9.64
CA HIS A 393 -17.17 3.95 -9.13
C HIS A 393 -17.02 2.54 -8.57
N ALA A 394 -17.68 2.27 -7.43
CA ALA A 394 -17.83 0.92 -6.90
C ALA A 394 -19.26 0.67 -6.45
N GLU A 395 -19.70 -0.58 -6.55
CA GLU A 395 -21.03 -1.01 -6.14
C GLU A 395 -21.02 -2.43 -5.58
N CYS A 396 -21.98 -2.74 -4.73
CA CYS A 396 -22.22 -4.08 -4.20
C CYS A 396 -23.70 -4.36 -4.03
N SER A 397 -24.05 -5.64 -3.90
CA SER A 397 -25.36 -6.07 -3.44
C SER A 397 -25.24 -6.73 -2.07
N VAL A 398 -26.12 -6.40 -1.13
CA VAL A 398 -26.11 -6.93 0.22
C VAL A 398 -27.49 -7.37 0.68
N ALA A 399 -27.59 -8.59 1.21
CA ALA A 399 -28.72 -9.11 1.96
C ALA A 399 -28.34 -9.09 3.45
N PHE A 400 -29.08 -8.31 4.24
CA PHE A 400 -28.80 -8.12 5.65
C PHE A 400 -30.06 -7.83 6.45
N GLU A 401 -30.23 -8.52 7.59
CA GLU A 401 -31.39 -8.42 8.48
C GLU A 401 -30.96 -7.97 9.90
N PRO A 402 -30.58 -6.70 10.08
CA PRO A 402 -30.23 -6.17 11.39
C PRO A 402 -31.46 -6.11 12.30
N ARG A 403 -31.22 -6.19 13.61
CA ARG A 403 -32.26 -6.13 14.67
C ARG A 403 -31.95 -5.08 15.72
N HIS A 404 -30.80 -4.44 15.57
CA HIS A 404 -30.27 -3.47 16.54
C HIS A 404 -29.44 -2.41 15.80
N TYR A 405 -29.44 -1.15 16.27
CA TYR A 405 -28.69 -0.06 15.64
C TYR A 405 -27.16 -0.29 15.60
N ASN A 406 -26.63 -1.16 16.44
CA ASN A 406 -25.22 -1.56 16.42
C ASN A 406 -24.89 -2.70 15.42
N GLN A 407 -25.86 -3.08 14.59
CA GLN A 407 -25.69 -4.06 13.52
C GLN A 407 -25.80 -3.35 12.17
N THR A 408 -24.72 -3.31 11.41
CA THR A 408 -24.66 -2.65 10.11
C THR A 408 -23.87 -3.48 9.10
N ALA A 409 -24.23 -3.41 7.82
CA ALA A 409 -23.46 -4.02 6.76
C ALA A 409 -23.57 -3.20 5.47
N GLY A 410 -22.48 -3.05 4.73
CA GLY A 410 -22.51 -2.28 3.49
C GLY A 410 -21.16 -1.98 2.87
N LEU A 411 -21.11 -0.84 2.16
CA LEU A 411 -20.00 -0.39 1.34
C LEU A 411 -19.23 0.72 2.07
N ILE A 412 -17.96 0.49 2.34
CA ILE A 412 -17.06 1.44 3.01
C ILE A 412 -15.98 1.93 2.05
N CYS A 413 -15.68 3.23 2.11
CA CYS A 413 -14.52 3.86 1.52
C CYS A 413 -13.68 4.38 2.67
N GLU A 414 -12.43 3.95 2.79
CA GLU A 414 -11.59 4.38 3.90
C GLU A 414 -10.14 4.58 3.50
N TYR A 415 -9.46 5.40 4.27
CA TYR A 415 -8.02 5.50 4.30
C TYR A 415 -7.45 4.78 5.53
N ASP A 416 -8.06 5.01 6.68
CA ASP A 416 -7.75 4.39 7.97
C ASP A 416 -8.99 4.38 8.89
N SER A 417 -8.85 3.88 10.11
CA SER A 417 -9.91 3.78 11.11
C SER A 417 -10.53 5.11 11.55
N ARG A 418 -9.99 6.26 11.11
CA ARG A 418 -10.42 7.61 11.47
C ARG A 418 -10.85 8.46 10.30
N ALA A 419 -10.61 7.99 9.06
CA ALA A 419 -10.90 8.71 7.83
C ALA A 419 -11.65 7.77 6.86
N PHE A 420 -12.98 7.81 6.89
CA PHE A 420 -13.82 6.95 6.07
C PHE A 420 -15.22 7.52 5.82
N HIS A 421 -15.88 7.02 4.77
CA HIS A 421 -17.29 7.18 4.46
C HIS A 421 -17.94 5.80 4.30
N TYR A 422 -19.06 5.55 4.95
CA TYR A 422 -19.70 4.25 5.04
C TYR A 422 -21.19 4.34 4.73
N LEU A 423 -21.62 3.75 3.61
CA LEU A 423 -23.02 3.56 3.23
C LEU A 423 -23.45 2.16 3.65
N HIS A 424 -24.49 2.04 4.47
CA HIS A 424 -24.85 0.77 5.06
C HIS A 424 -26.35 0.55 5.24
N VAL A 425 -26.72 -0.73 5.28
CA VAL A 425 -28.00 -1.19 5.82
C VAL A 425 -27.85 -1.30 7.33
N GLY A 426 -28.76 -0.68 8.07
CA GLY A 426 -28.82 -0.70 9.53
C GLY A 426 -30.26 -0.81 10.03
N TRP A 427 -30.46 -0.60 11.33
CA TRP A 427 -31.75 -0.66 12.03
C TRP A 427 -32.05 0.68 12.70
N ASP A 428 -33.23 1.23 12.44
CA ASP A 428 -33.78 2.38 13.18
C ASP A 428 -34.74 1.87 14.26
N GLU A 429 -34.37 2.04 15.53
CA GLU A 429 -35.17 1.60 16.67
C GLU A 429 -36.42 2.44 16.90
N ASN A 430 -36.42 3.72 16.50
CA ASN A 430 -37.56 4.62 16.66
C ASN A 430 -38.68 4.24 15.69
N GLN A 431 -38.30 3.86 14.46
CA GLN A 431 -39.25 3.46 13.42
C GLN A 431 -39.50 1.93 13.40
N GLY A 432 -38.60 1.15 14.01
CA GLY A 432 -38.68 -0.31 14.03
C GLY A 432 -38.52 -0.95 12.65
N CYS A 433 -37.67 -0.39 11.79
CA CYS A 433 -37.46 -0.85 10.42
C CYS A 433 -35.98 -0.80 10.02
N ARG A 434 -35.67 -1.49 8.91
CA ARG A 434 -34.37 -1.39 8.25
C ARG A 434 -34.24 -0.05 7.55
N VAL A 435 -33.03 0.50 7.54
CA VAL A 435 -32.72 1.76 6.87
C VAL A 435 -31.40 1.69 6.11
N VAL A 436 -31.30 2.46 5.02
CA VAL A 436 -30.02 2.86 4.45
C VAL A 436 -29.55 4.11 5.16
N GLN A 437 -28.31 4.09 5.67
CA GLN A 437 -27.75 5.21 6.43
C GLN A 437 -26.30 5.48 5.98
N VAL A 438 -25.84 6.70 6.20
CA VAL A 438 -24.48 7.16 5.95
C VAL A 438 -23.79 7.53 7.25
N LEU A 439 -22.63 6.92 7.50
CA LEU A 439 -21.72 7.30 8.57
C LEU A 439 -20.44 7.85 7.96
N SER A 440 -19.98 9.00 8.41
CA SER A 440 -18.74 9.63 7.93
C SER A 440 -17.82 9.92 9.11
N SER A 441 -16.54 9.73 8.94
CA SER A 441 -15.50 10.05 9.92
C SER A 441 -14.37 10.82 9.26
N GLY A 442 -14.11 12.03 9.71
CA GLY A 442 -12.93 12.81 9.35
C GLY A 442 -12.06 13.06 10.58
N LYS A 443 -10.80 12.58 10.56
CA LYS A 443 -9.87 12.67 11.71
C LYS A 443 -10.46 12.11 13.02
N GLY A 444 -11.32 11.09 12.92
CA GLY A 444 -12.00 10.47 14.06
C GLY A 444 -13.23 11.22 14.58
N VAL A 445 -13.70 12.26 13.88
CA VAL A 445 -14.94 12.95 14.20
C VAL A 445 -16.08 12.36 13.38
N PHE A 446 -17.04 11.72 14.05
CA PHE A 446 -18.18 11.07 13.42
C PHE A 446 -19.31 12.04 13.09
N THR A 447 -19.92 11.83 11.95
CA THR A 447 -21.15 12.50 11.52
C THR A 447 -22.11 11.51 10.87
N MET A 448 -23.42 11.80 10.96
CA MET A 448 -24.49 11.11 10.26
C MET A 448 -25.19 12.12 9.33
N PRO A 449 -24.74 12.26 8.09
CA PRO A 449 -25.21 13.30 7.17
C PRO A 449 -26.72 13.26 6.86
N LEU A 450 -27.35 12.06 6.96
CA LEU A 450 -28.79 11.89 6.77
C LEU A 450 -29.61 12.17 8.03
N GLY A 451 -28.96 12.54 9.15
CA GLY A 451 -29.61 12.65 10.45
C GLY A 451 -29.98 11.29 11.06
N ASP A 452 -30.92 11.27 11.98
CA ASP A 452 -31.23 10.09 12.79
C ASP A 452 -32.06 9.03 12.04
N ALA A 453 -32.92 9.44 11.09
CA ALA A 453 -33.92 8.53 10.50
C ALA A 453 -33.39 7.63 9.37
N GLY A 454 -32.41 8.09 8.59
CA GLY A 454 -31.96 7.36 7.40
C GLY A 454 -33.04 7.25 6.30
N ILE A 455 -32.87 6.31 5.38
CA ILE A 455 -33.80 6.02 4.28
C ILE A 455 -34.48 4.67 4.56
N GLU A 456 -35.79 4.65 4.77
CA GLU A 456 -36.55 3.42 5.07
C GLU A 456 -36.40 2.36 3.95
N ILE A 457 -36.11 1.13 4.33
CA ILE A 457 -36.09 -0.03 3.45
C ILE A 457 -37.44 -0.76 3.61
N PRO A 458 -38.28 -0.84 2.56
CA PRO A 458 -39.53 -1.58 2.62
C PRO A 458 -39.33 -3.04 3.07
N ALA A 459 -40.25 -3.55 3.90
CA ALA A 459 -40.14 -4.90 4.47
C ALA A 459 -40.09 -6.02 3.42
N SER A 460 -40.58 -5.75 2.20
CA SER A 460 -40.55 -6.70 1.08
C SER A 460 -39.19 -6.80 0.36
N VAL A 461 -38.30 -5.85 0.60
CA VAL A 461 -36.98 -5.80 -0.05
C VAL A 461 -36.07 -6.89 0.53
N ALA A 462 -35.55 -7.76 -0.33
CA ALA A 462 -34.63 -8.82 0.06
C ALA A 462 -33.16 -8.39 -0.03
N THR A 463 -32.81 -7.60 -1.04
CA THR A 463 -31.44 -7.18 -1.32
C THR A 463 -31.37 -5.67 -1.51
N VAL A 464 -30.38 -5.04 -0.93
CA VAL A 464 -30.07 -3.62 -1.17
C VAL A 464 -28.80 -3.55 -2.00
N ARG A 465 -28.84 -2.82 -3.11
CA ARG A 465 -27.64 -2.47 -3.87
C ARG A 465 -27.14 -1.12 -3.39
N LEU A 466 -25.85 -1.03 -3.11
CA LEU A 466 -25.17 0.16 -2.60
C LEU A 466 -24.09 0.55 -3.59
N GLY A 467 -24.00 1.83 -3.92
CA GLY A 467 -23.03 2.38 -4.84
C GLY A 467 -22.33 3.62 -4.30
N VAL A 468 -21.08 3.81 -4.70
CA VAL A 468 -20.29 4.99 -4.42
C VAL A 468 -19.62 5.47 -5.70
N THR A 469 -19.64 6.77 -5.91
CA THR A 469 -18.88 7.43 -6.98
C THR A 469 -17.99 8.48 -6.35
N VAL A 470 -16.70 8.39 -6.65
CA VAL A 470 -15.72 9.43 -6.33
C VAL A 470 -15.31 10.11 -7.63
N ASP A 471 -15.42 11.42 -7.66
CA ASP A 471 -14.91 12.28 -8.72
C ASP A 471 -13.97 13.31 -8.08
N HIS A 472 -12.69 12.96 -8.01
CA HIS A 472 -11.62 13.75 -7.38
C HIS A 472 -11.90 14.05 -5.90
N TYR A 473 -12.47 15.21 -5.60
CA TYR A 473 -12.77 15.65 -4.24
C TYR A 473 -14.17 15.25 -3.77
N ASP A 474 -15.06 14.91 -4.69
CA ASP A 474 -16.47 14.75 -4.41
C ASP A 474 -16.84 13.27 -4.36
N LEU A 475 -17.39 12.82 -3.24
CA LEU A 475 -17.92 11.49 -3.06
C LEU A 475 -19.45 11.56 -2.93
N THR A 476 -20.13 10.77 -3.75
CA THR A 476 -21.59 10.61 -3.70
C THR A 476 -21.95 9.14 -3.54
N PHE A 477 -23.06 8.90 -2.82
CA PHE A 477 -23.62 7.57 -2.64
C PHE A 477 -24.92 7.37 -3.42
N SER A 478 -25.17 6.13 -3.80
CA SER A 478 -26.41 5.70 -4.42
C SER A 478 -26.87 4.37 -3.84
N TYR A 479 -28.17 4.09 -3.94
CA TYR A 479 -28.77 2.84 -3.52
C TYR A 479 -29.89 2.40 -4.48
N ALA A 480 -30.21 1.12 -4.46
CA ALA A 480 -31.39 0.59 -5.12
C ALA A 480 -31.93 -0.61 -4.32
N PHE A 481 -33.24 -0.84 -4.38
CA PHE A 481 -33.91 -1.95 -3.72
C PHE A 481 -34.18 -3.06 -4.74
N ASP A 482 -33.72 -4.28 -4.46
CA ASP A 482 -33.77 -5.42 -5.36
C ASP A 482 -33.28 -5.02 -6.78
N ASP A 483 -34.04 -5.32 -7.83
CA ASP A 483 -33.74 -4.95 -9.21
C ASP A 483 -34.26 -3.56 -9.62
N GLY A 484 -34.67 -2.73 -8.66
CA GLY A 484 -35.21 -1.39 -8.90
C GLY A 484 -34.21 -0.39 -9.45
N GLU A 485 -34.66 0.82 -9.77
CA GLU A 485 -33.82 1.91 -10.28
C GLU A 485 -32.88 2.44 -9.20
N TRP A 486 -31.68 2.84 -9.61
CA TRP A 486 -30.71 3.52 -8.75
C TRP A 486 -31.22 4.91 -8.33
N GLN A 487 -31.09 5.22 -7.06
CA GLN A 487 -31.43 6.50 -6.46
C GLN A 487 -30.17 7.09 -5.82
N THR A 488 -29.93 8.37 -6.04
CA THR A 488 -28.85 9.10 -5.36
C THR A 488 -29.26 9.36 -3.92
N VAL A 489 -28.36 9.15 -2.98
CA VAL A 489 -28.55 9.56 -1.59
C VAL A 489 -28.61 11.09 -1.54
N ALA A 490 -29.71 11.64 -1.01
CA ALA A 490 -29.96 13.07 -0.95
C ALA A 490 -29.81 13.62 0.46
N ASP A 491 -29.46 14.91 0.56
CA ASP A 491 -29.49 15.68 1.80
C ASP A 491 -30.93 16.04 2.21
N ALA A 492 -31.08 16.77 3.31
CA ALA A 492 -32.39 17.19 3.82
C ALA A 492 -33.16 18.13 2.87
N ASP A 493 -32.49 18.80 1.96
CA ASP A 493 -33.07 19.71 0.97
C ASP A 493 -33.42 19.00 -0.36
N GLY A 494 -33.08 17.68 -0.47
CA GLY A 494 -33.33 16.86 -1.65
C GLY A 494 -32.24 16.97 -2.72
N ASN A 495 -31.10 17.60 -2.44
CA ASN A 495 -29.94 17.63 -3.33
C ASN A 495 -29.07 16.38 -3.13
N PRO A 496 -28.27 15.95 -4.13
CA PRO A 496 -27.28 14.92 -3.91
C PRO A 496 -26.39 15.21 -2.71
N LEU A 497 -26.29 14.26 -1.79
CA LEU A 497 -25.37 14.36 -0.66
C LEU A 497 -23.94 14.21 -1.18
N VAL A 498 -23.16 15.29 -1.16
CA VAL A 498 -21.76 15.31 -1.57
C VAL A 498 -20.87 15.35 -0.33
N LEU A 499 -19.99 14.37 -0.20
CA LEU A 499 -19.02 14.26 0.88
C LEU A 499 -17.60 14.56 0.36
N ASP A 500 -16.72 15.01 1.25
CA ASP A 500 -15.35 15.37 0.91
C ASP A 500 -14.43 14.14 0.85
N ALA A 501 -14.13 13.62 -0.34
CA ALA A 501 -13.24 12.48 -0.55
C ALA A 501 -11.79 12.78 -0.14
N SER A 502 -11.37 14.04 -0.07
CA SER A 502 -9.99 14.42 0.26
C SER A 502 -9.61 14.11 1.72
N ILE A 503 -10.58 13.87 2.61
CA ILE A 503 -10.27 13.41 3.98
C ILE A 503 -9.50 12.08 3.98
N MET A 504 -9.61 11.29 2.90
CA MET A 504 -8.95 10.02 2.70
C MET A 504 -7.62 10.19 1.95
N CYS A 505 -6.71 11.01 2.49
CA CYS A 505 -5.39 11.22 1.89
C CYS A 505 -4.27 11.31 2.94
N ASP A 506 -3.02 11.12 2.51
CA ASP A 506 -1.82 11.16 3.37
C ASP A 506 -1.76 12.44 4.21
N GLU A 507 -2.11 13.57 3.63
CA GLU A 507 -1.95 14.90 4.21
C GLU A 507 -3.05 15.26 5.23
N LEU A 508 -4.24 14.66 5.10
CA LEU A 508 -5.42 14.99 5.91
C LEU A 508 -5.86 13.90 6.88
N ALA A 509 -5.59 12.62 6.60
CA ALA A 509 -5.98 11.51 7.47
C ALA A 509 -5.33 11.60 8.86
N GLY A 510 -4.14 12.16 8.98
CA GLY A 510 -3.52 12.45 10.26
C GLY A 510 -1.99 12.30 10.27
N PHE A 511 -1.42 12.35 11.47
CA PHE A 511 0.01 12.12 11.65
C PHE A 511 0.38 10.67 11.33
N SER A 512 1.43 10.49 10.51
CA SER A 512 1.91 9.17 10.08
C SER A 512 0.89 8.38 9.25
N ALA A 513 0.31 9.02 8.24
CA ALA A 513 -0.55 8.39 7.25
C ALA A 513 0.30 7.87 6.08
N TYR A 514 0.33 6.54 5.86
CA TYR A 514 1.24 5.89 4.91
C TYR A 514 0.54 4.90 3.97
N THR A 515 -0.80 4.83 4.02
CA THR A 515 -1.59 3.92 3.19
C THR A 515 -2.17 4.64 1.96
N GLY A 516 -3.39 4.37 1.57
CA GLY A 516 -4.14 5.00 0.49
C GLY A 516 -5.60 4.59 0.58
N THR A 517 -6.45 5.24 -0.19
CA THR A 517 -7.89 4.95 -0.21
C THR A 517 -8.16 3.52 -0.67
N VAL A 518 -9.00 2.84 0.08
CA VAL A 518 -9.57 1.53 -0.26
C VAL A 518 -11.10 1.61 -0.25
N VAL A 519 -11.74 0.69 -0.95
CA VAL A 519 -13.20 0.54 -0.99
C VAL A 519 -13.60 -0.91 -0.89
N GLY A 520 -14.62 -1.22 -0.11
CA GLY A 520 -15.03 -2.61 0.06
C GLY A 520 -16.21 -2.84 0.96
N LEU A 521 -16.29 -4.03 1.47
CA LEU A 521 -17.43 -4.63 2.15
C LEU A 521 -17.12 -4.83 3.62
N ILE A 522 -18.04 -4.42 4.48
CA ILE A 522 -17.89 -4.56 5.93
C ILE A 522 -19.20 -5.03 6.56
N CYS A 523 -19.10 -5.89 7.59
CA CYS A 523 -20.21 -6.27 8.45
C CYS A 523 -19.84 -6.00 9.91
N VAL A 524 -20.65 -5.23 10.61
CA VAL A 524 -20.45 -4.81 12.00
C VAL A 524 -21.55 -5.39 12.87
N ASP A 525 -21.17 -5.94 14.01
CA ASP A 525 -22.10 -6.30 15.07
C ASP A 525 -21.49 -6.00 16.44
N MET A 526 -21.84 -4.85 16.99
CA MET A 526 -21.40 -4.39 18.31
C MET A 526 -22.39 -4.75 19.41
N TRP A 527 -23.32 -5.68 19.13
CA TRP A 527 -24.33 -6.11 20.09
C TRP A 527 -24.07 -7.52 20.61
N ASP A 528 -24.26 -8.57 19.79
CA ASP A 528 -24.15 -9.96 20.23
C ASP A 528 -23.26 -10.84 19.34
N LYS A 529 -22.65 -10.25 18.32
CA LYS A 529 -21.81 -10.93 17.31
C LYS A 529 -22.50 -12.06 16.56
N SER A 530 -23.84 -12.04 16.45
CA SER A 530 -24.64 -13.06 15.77
C SER A 530 -25.03 -12.68 14.34
N ALA A 531 -24.99 -11.39 14.00
CA ALA A 531 -25.39 -10.91 12.68
C ALA A 531 -24.44 -11.42 11.58
N THR A 532 -25.02 -11.64 10.41
CA THR A 532 -24.31 -12.09 9.23
C THR A 532 -24.87 -11.37 8.01
N ALA A 533 -24.02 -10.82 7.17
CA ALA A 533 -24.39 -10.21 5.90
C ALA A 533 -23.92 -11.08 4.74
N THR A 534 -24.74 -11.20 3.69
CA THR A 534 -24.36 -11.86 2.44
C THR A 534 -24.25 -10.82 1.33
N PHE A 535 -23.09 -10.77 0.69
CA PHE A 535 -22.81 -9.92 -0.47
C PHE A 535 -22.85 -10.79 -1.72
N GLY A 536 -23.79 -10.52 -2.63
CA GLY A 536 -23.96 -11.28 -3.85
C GLY A 536 -23.06 -10.80 -4.99
N SER A 537 -22.56 -9.57 -4.92
CA SER A 537 -21.68 -9.00 -5.95
C SER A 537 -20.87 -7.84 -5.41
N PHE A 538 -19.75 -7.59 -6.08
CA PHE A 538 -18.97 -6.36 -5.96
C PHE A 538 -18.38 -5.98 -7.31
N ALA A 539 -18.40 -4.70 -7.65
CA ALA A 539 -17.75 -4.18 -8.84
C ALA A 539 -17.03 -2.86 -8.52
N TYR A 540 -15.89 -2.68 -9.15
CA TYR A 540 -15.08 -1.45 -9.14
C TYR A 540 -14.68 -1.11 -10.57
N ARG A 541 -14.68 0.18 -10.95
CA ARG A 541 -14.11 0.65 -12.21
C ARG A 541 -13.61 2.08 -12.09
N ASP A 542 -12.53 2.39 -12.78
CA ASP A 542 -12.10 3.77 -13.07
C ASP A 542 -13.13 4.45 -13.98
N LEU A 543 -13.27 5.78 -13.86
CA LEU A 543 -14.18 6.61 -14.67
C LEU A 543 -13.40 7.44 -15.68
#